data_522dd82decf85a73d5e168b12699716d
#
_entry.id   522dd82decf85a73d5e168b12699716d
#
_cell.length_a   1.000
_cell.length_b   1.000
_cell.length_c   1.000
_cell.angle_alpha   90.00
_cell.angle_beta   90.00
_cell.angle_gamma   90.00
#
_symmetry.space_group_name_H-M   'P 1'
#
loop_
_entity.id
_entity.type
_entity.pdbx_description
1 polymer ?
#
loop_
_entity_poly.entity_id
_entity_poly.type
_entity_poly.pdbx_seq_one_letter_code
_entity_poly.pdbx_strand_id
1 'polypeptide(L)'
;MVSAKTGEGIDELLEVIVDRLPAPEKIKEIKLVAMLIDSCYDPYLGVIILVSVKSGVLRKGMKLRMMGTAASYNVEKCGFFTPKINYTEQLNAGEIGFITAGIKHVSDCKVGDTITEENNPIGKALPGFKPSVPVVFCGLYLSLIHI
;
A
#
# COMPACT_ATOMS: atom_id res chain seq x y z
N MET A 1 26.47 22.21 -3.32
CA MET A 1 26.98 20.99 -4.01
C MET A 1 26.75 19.83 -3.06
N VAL A 2 26.38 18.64 -3.52
CA VAL A 2 26.05 17.49 -2.65
C VAL A 2 26.81 16.27 -3.13
N SER A 3 27.42 15.52 -2.23
CA SER A 3 28.13 14.28 -2.52
C SER A 3 27.71 13.18 -1.55
N ALA A 4 26.98 12.17 -2.03
CA ALA A 4 26.58 11.03 -1.23
C ALA A 4 27.78 10.16 -0.78
N LYS A 5 28.90 10.21 -1.52
CA LYS A 5 30.10 9.44 -1.21
C LYS A 5 30.88 10.02 -0.03
N THR A 6 30.96 11.34 0.08
CA THR A 6 31.72 12.05 1.12
C THR A 6 30.83 12.56 2.26
N GLY A 7 29.52 12.57 2.08
CA GLY A 7 28.57 13.15 3.03
C GLY A 7 28.45 14.69 2.94
N GLU A 8 29.22 15.32 2.04
CA GLU A 8 29.24 16.77 1.90
C GLU A 8 27.88 17.32 1.46
N GLY A 9 27.33 18.31 2.18
CA GLY A 9 26.09 19.01 1.89
C GLY A 9 24.82 18.16 2.11
N ILE A 10 24.90 17.00 2.76
CA ILE A 10 23.73 16.13 2.99
C ILE A 10 22.81 16.72 4.04
N ASP A 11 23.33 17.27 5.12
CA ASP A 11 22.52 17.87 6.20
C ASP A 11 21.74 19.09 5.68
N GLU A 12 22.41 19.97 4.93
CA GLU A 12 21.73 21.10 4.30
C GLU A 12 20.66 20.67 3.29
N LEU A 13 20.90 19.57 2.55
CA LEU A 13 19.90 19.01 1.63
C LEU A 13 18.66 18.55 2.38
N LEU A 14 18.83 17.84 3.51
CA LEU A 14 17.72 17.37 4.33
C LEU A 14 16.91 18.52 4.91
N GLU A 15 17.56 19.57 5.40
CA GLU A 15 16.88 20.78 5.89
C GLU A 15 16.07 21.46 4.76
N VAL A 16 16.66 21.60 3.57
CA VAL A 16 15.96 22.17 2.39
C VAL A 16 14.77 21.31 1.98
N ILE A 17 14.83 19.98 2.11
CA ILE A 17 13.71 19.09 1.84
C ILE A 17 12.55 19.38 2.81
N VAL A 18 12.86 19.48 4.11
CA VAL A 18 11.86 19.78 5.14
C VAL A 18 11.22 21.14 4.93
N ASP A 19 12.02 22.14 4.57
CA ASP A 19 11.56 23.53 4.39
C ASP A 19 10.73 23.75 3.11
N ARG A 20 11.13 23.09 2.01
CA ARG A 20 10.56 23.40 0.69
C ARG A 20 9.50 22.44 0.20
N LEU A 21 9.47 21.19 0.71
CA LEU A 21 8.45 20.26 0.30
C LEU A 21 7.18 20.46 1.13
N PRO A 22 6.02 20.65 0.50
CA PRO A 22 4.77 20.74 1.22
C PRO A 22 4.46 19.41 1.91
N ALA A 23 3.91 19.48 3.11
CA ALA A 23 3.39 18.31 3.80
C ALA A 23 2.30 17.63 2.95
N PRO A 24 2.14 16.31 3.06
CA PRO A 24 1.08 15.58 2.36
C PRO A 24 -0.29 16.21 2.63
N GLU A 25 -1.07 16.44 1.57
CA GLU A 25 -2.44 16.94 1.72
C GLU A 25 -3.29 15.93 2.49
N LYS A 26 -3.80 16.36 3.63
CA LYS A 26 -4.79 15.58 4.40
C LYS A 26 -6.16 15.83 3.79
N ILE A 27 -6.72 14.83 3.14
CA ILE A 27 -8.12 14.88 2.72
C ILE A 27 -8.96 14.96 3.99
N LYS A 28 -9.72 16.04 4.16
CA LYS A 28 -10.53 16.32 5.36
C LYS A 28 -11.78 15.43 5.47
N GLU A 29 -11.88 14.37 4.70
CA GLU A 29 -12.99 13.43 4.82
C GLU A 29 -12.84 12.58 6.08
N ILE A 30 -13.93 12.42 6.84
CA ILE A 30 -13.99 11.59 8.05
C ILE A 30 -13.96 10.10 7.68
N LYS A 31 -14.33 9.78 6.43
CA LYS A 31 -14.38 8.41 5.92
C LYS A 31 -12.99 7.84 5.64
N LEU A 32 -12.84 6.55 5.86
CA LEU A 32 -11.63 5.85 5.49
C LEU A 32 -11.47 5.81 3.96
N VAL A 33 -10.36 6.35 3.50
CA VAL A 33 -9.88 6.25 2.12
C VAL A 33 -8.41 5.86 2.15
N ALA A 34 -8.10 4.69 1.66
CA ALA A 34 -6.73 4.23 1.51
C ALA A 34 -6.50 3.71 0.09
N MET A 35 -5.27 3.80 -0.38
CA MET A 35 -4.85 3.26 -1.67
C MET A 35 -3.98 2.03 -1.44
N LEU A 36 -4.26 0.95 -2.15
CA LEU A 36 -3.41 -0.21 -2.22
C LEU A 36 -2.20 0.11 -3.10
N ILE A 37 -1.02 0.14 -2.49
CA ILE A 37 0.23 0.48 -3.19
C ILE A 37 0.87 -0.77 -3.77
N ASP A 38 0.93 -1.84 -2.97
CA ASP A 38 1.57 -3.10 -3.33
C ASP A 38 0.98 -4.26 -2.53
N SER A 39 1.23 -5.48 -2.98
CA SER A 39 0.86 -6.68 -2.26
C SER A 39 1.90 -7.77 -2.45
N CYS A 40 2.25 -8.45 -1.37
CA CYS A 40 3.18 -9.56 -1.38
C CYS A 40 2.65 -10.73 -0.56
N TYR A 41 3.18 -11.92 -0.83
CA TYR A 41 2.84 -13.11 -0.08
C TYR A 41 3.95 -13.45 0.92
N ASP A 42 3.58 -13.61 2.17
CA ASP A 42 4.45 -14.11 3.24
C ASP A 42 3.96 -15.49 3.69
N PRO A 43 4.85 -16.50 3.83
CA PRO A 43 4.45 -17.85 4.22
C PRO A 43 3.78 -17.97 5.59
N TYR A 44 4.03 -17.01 6.50
CA TYR A 44 3.51 -17.01 7.87
C TYR A 44 2.31 -16.08 8.07
N LEU A 45 2.28 -14.96 7.32
CA LEU A 45 1.27 -13.91 7.47
C LEU A 45 0.22 -13.93 6.35
N GLY A 46 0.42 -14.75 5.32
CA GLY A 46 -0.43 -14.76 4.13
C GLY A 46 -0.18 -13.54 3.23
N VAL A 47 -1.22 -13.01 2.62
CA VAL A 47 -1.11 -11.83 1.77
C VAL A 47 -0.97 -10.58 2.64
N ILE A 48 0.14 -9.89 2.50
CA ILE A 48 0.41 -8.58 3.10
C ILE A 48 0.11 -7.52 2.05
N ILE A 49 -0.70 -6.55 2.42
CA ILE A 49 -1.07 -5.43 1.56
C ILE A 49 -0.41 -4.16 2.09
N LEU A 50 0.33 -3.47 1.22
CA LEU A 50 0.87 -2.14 1.50
C LEU A 50 -0.17 -1.09 1.16
N VAL A 51 -0.48 -0.23 2.12
CA VAL A 51 -1.53 0.77 1.98
C VAL A 51 -1.02 2.17 2.31
N SER A 52 -1.51 3.17 1.57
CA SER A 52 -1.36 4.59 1.90
C SER A 52 -2.72 5.12 2.34
N VAL A 53 -2.85 5.49 3.61
CA VAL A 53 -4.08 6.07 4.15
C VAL A 53 -4.15 7.54 3.74
N LYS A 54 -5.15 7.90 2.94
CA LYS A 54 -5.36 9.29 2.45
C LYS A 54 -6.26 10.08 3.38
N SER A 55 -7.28 9.44 3.96
CA SER A 55 -8.17 10.07 4.94
C SER A 55 -8.73 9.03 5.91
N GLY A 56 -9.25 9.48 7.02
CA GLY A 56 -9.78 8.63 8.08
C GLY A 56 -8.71 7.86 8.84
N VAL A 57 -9.11 6.78 9.47
CA VAL A 57 -8.23 5.91 10.27
C VAL A 57 -8.55 4.46 9.94
N LEU A 58 -7.52 3.70 9.61
CA LEU A 58 -7.60 2.26 9.40
C LEU A 58 -7.21 1.56 10.70
N ARG A 59 -8.06 0.67 11.20
CA ARG A 59 -7.85 -0.02 12.48
C ARG A 59 -7.90 -1.52 12.34
N LYS A 60 -7.18 -2.19 13.20
CA LYS A 60 -7.30 -3.64 13.38
C LYS A 60 -8.74 -4.02 13.73
N GLY A 61 -9.23 -5.13 13.18
CA GLY A 61 -10.61 -5.60 13.32
C GLY A 61 -11.65 -4.89 12.45
N MET A 62 -11.27 -3.81 11.73
CA MET A 62 -12.16 -3.10 10.83
C MET A 62 -12.47 -3.94 9.59
N LYS A 63 -13.72 -3.89 9.13
CA LYS A 63 -14.13 -4.52 7.88
C LYS A 63 -13.92 -3.56 6.71
N LEU A 64 -13.03 -3.94 5.82
CA LEU A 64 -12.65 -3.16 4.64
C LEU A 64 -13.33 -3.69 3.40
N ARG A 65 -13.59 -2.79 2.45
CA ARG A 65 -14.08 -3.10 1.12
C ARG A 65 -13.10 -2.59 0.07
N MET A 66 -12.70 -3.47 -0.83
CA MET A 66 -11.96 -3.14 -2.05
C MET A 66 -12.95 -2.61 -3.09
N MET A 67 -12.74 -1.42 -3.61
CA MET A 67 -13.71 -0.83 -4.55
C MET A 67 -13.65 -1.44 -5.94
N GLY A 68 -12.47 -1.88 -6.39
CA GLY A 68 -12.29 -2.46 -7.72
C GLY A 68 -12.80 -3.88 -7.84
N THR A 69 -12.66 -4.70 -6.80
CA THR A 69 -13.11 -6.11 -6.78
C THR A 69 -14.44 -6.30 -6.05
N ALA A 70 -14.90 -5.28 -5.32
CA ALA A 70 -16.05 -5.32 -4.40
C ALA A 70 -15.92 -6.37 -3.27
N ALA A 71 -14.74 -6.94 -3.08
CA ALA A 71 -14.46 -7.92 -2.03
C ALA A 71 -14.29 -7.22 -0.68
N SER A 72 -14.72 -7.91 0.38
CA SER A 72 -14.63 -7.40 1.75
C SER A 72 -13.78 -8.32 2.61
N TYR A 73 -12.94 -7.72 3.44
CA TYR A 73 -12.00 -8.41 4.31
C TYR A 73 -11.91 -7.76 5.68
N ASN A 74 -11.61 -8.54 6.70
CA ASN A 74 -11.36 -8.02 8.05
C ASN A 74 -9.86 -7.81 8.26
N VAL A 75 -9.46 -6.65 8.77
CA VAL A 75 -8.08 -6.37 9.13
C VAL A 75 -7.69 -7.23 10.34
N GLU A 76 -6.76 -8.13 10.17
CA GLU A 76 -6.24 -8.97 11.25
C GLU A 76 -5.09 -8.27 11.99
N LYS A 77 -4.16 -7.72 11.23
CA LYS A 77 -3.00 -6.98 11.76
C LYS A 77 -2.72 -5.78 10.88
N CYS A 78 -2.17 -4.72 11.48
CA CYS A 78 -1.61 -3.58 10.76
C CYS A 78 -0.30 -3.15 11.40
N GLY A 79 0.51 -2.40 10.65
CA GLY A 79 1.82 -1.95 11.13
C GLY A 79 2.64 -1.23 10.07
N PHE A 80 3.89 -1.01 10.41
CA PHE A 80 4.87 -0.31 9.58
C PHE A 80 6.12 -1.17 9.37
N PHE A 81 6.84 -0.89 8.28
CA PHE A 81 8.19 -1.41 8.04
C PHE A 81 9.23 -0.35 8.40
N THR A 82 10.10 -0.61 9.43
CA THR A 82 11.13 0.34 9.91
C THR A 82 12.47 -0.32 10.31
N PRO A 83 13.25 -0.94 9.49
CA PRO A 83 13.01 -1.86 8.37
C PRO A 83 12.33 -3.17 8.80
N LYS A 84 12.30 -3.45 10.12
CA LYS A 84 11.57 -4.61 10.68
C LYS A 84 10.09 -4.32 10.78
N ILE A 85 9.29 -5.37 10.80
CA ILE A 85 7.85 -5.28 11.02
C ILE A 85 7.58 -4.76 12.44
N ASN A 86 6.88 -3.63 12.53
CA ASN A 86 6.35 -3.08 13.77
C ASN A 86 4.83 -3.05 13.68
N TYR A 87 4.17 -3.79 14.56
CA TYR A 87 2.72 -3.83 14.64
C TYR A 87 2.16 -2.61 15.36
N THR A 88 1.02 -2.12 14.88
CA THR A 88 0.25 -1.04 15.52
C THR A 88 -1.23 -1.41 15.54
N GLU A 89 -2.02 -0.73 16.35
CA GLU A 89 -3.47 -0.93 16.39
C GLU A 89 -4.21 -0.12 15.32
N GLN A 90 -3.58 0.92 14.76
CA GLN A 90 -4.18 1.78 13.74
C GLN A 90 -3.15 2.45 12.83
N LEU A 91 -3.60 2.85 11.64
CA LEU A 91 -2.89 3.71 10.69
C LEU A 91 -3.73 4.97 10.47
N ASN A 92 -3.11 6.13 10.58
CA ASN A 92 -3.78 7.43 10.45
C ASN A 92 -3.63 8.00 9.03
N ALA A 93 -4.44 9.00 8.71
CA ALA A 93 -4.34 9.73 7.46
C ALA A 93 -2.93 10.32 7.24
N GLY A 94 -2.35 10.11 6.08
CA GLY A 94 -0.99 10.48 5.70
C GLY A 94 0.05 9.38 5.95
N GLU A 95 -0.30 8.30 6.65
CA GLU A 95 0.62 7.21 6.93
C GLU A 95 0.60 6.15 5.83
N ILE A 96 1.76 5.52 5.64
CA ILE A 96 1.95 4.34 4.81
C ILE A 96 2.30 3.19 5.73
N GLY A 97 1.55 2.10 5.62
CA GLY A 97 1.78 0.92 6.43
C GLY A 97 1.34 -0.34 5.70
N PHE A 98 1.35 -1.45 6.41
CA PHE A 98 0.85 -2.71 5.89
C PHE A 98 -0.36 -3.20 6.69
N ILE A 99 -1.17 -4.01 6.03
CA ILE A 99 -2.27 -4.76 6.65
C ILE A 99 -2.22 -6.22 6.22
N THR A 100 -2.71 -7.11 7.09
CA THR A 100 -3.08 -8.48 6.75
C THR A 100 -4.58 -8.65 6.97
N ALA A 101 -5.25 -9.36 6.09
CA ALA A 101 -6.70 -9.44 6.08
C ALA A 101 -7.23 -10.83 5.64
N GLY A 102 -6.48 -11.89 5.90
CA GLY A 102 -6.88 -13.27 5.58
C GLY A 102 -7.11 -13.52 4.08
N ILE A 103 -6.51 -12.71 3.21
CA ILE A 103 -6.64 -12.84 1.75
C ILE A 103 -5.80 -14.04 1.30
N LYS A 104 -6.41 -14.92 0.52
CA LYS A 104 -5.76 -16.17 0.09
C LYS A 104 -4.95 -16.01 -1.19
N HIS A 105 -5.37 -15.13 -2.08
CA HIS A 105 -4.73 -14.94 -3.39
C HIS A 105 -4.34 -13.48 -3.60
N VAL A 106 -3.09 -13.24 -3.98
CA VAL A 106 -2.59 -11.90 -4.33
C VAL A 106 -3.36 -11.29 -5.50
N SER A 107 -3.90 -12.13 -6.40
CA SER A 107 -4.74 -11.70 -7.53
C SER A 107 -6.01 -10.94 -7.12
N ASP A 108 -6.48 -11.14 -5.89
CA ASP A 108 -7.66 -10.45 -5.36
C ASP A 108 -7.36 -9.00 -4.93
N CYS A 109 -6.07 -8.66 -4.88
CA CYS A 109 -5.55 -7.36 -4.50
C CYS A 109 -4.95 -6.66 -5.73
N LYS A 110 -5.71 -5.81 -6.38
CA LYS A 110 -5.20 -5.01 -7.50
C LYS A 110 -4.45 -3.79 -7.00
N VAL A 111 -3.19 -3.68 -7.40
CA VAL A 111 -2.38 -2.49 -7.11
C VAL A 111 -3.06 -1.25 -7.70
N GLY A 112 -3.16 -0.18 -6.89
CA GLY A 112 -3.91 1.03 -7.23
C GLY A 112 -5.39 0.99 -6.89
N ASP A 113 -5.90 -0.11 -6.31
CA ASP A 113 -7.29 -0.17 -5.86
C ASP A 113 -7.52 0.74 -4.64
N THR A 114 -8.75 1.18 -4.48
CA THR A 114 -9.18 2.00 -3.36
C THR A 114 -9.81 1.12 -2.28
N ILE A 115 -9.33 1.31 -1.07
CA ILE A 115 -9.81 0.62 0.12
C ILE A 115 -10.66 1.60 0.93
N THR A 116 -11.85 1.17 1.33
CA THR A 116 -12.75 1.94 2.18
C THR A 116 -13.35 1.06 3.28
N GLU A 117 -13.96 1.69 4.28
CA GLU A 117 -14.73 0.95 5.28
C GLU A 117 -16.03 0.41 4.68
N GLU A 118 -16.38 -0.85 4.96
CA GLU A 118 -17.57 -1.47 4.40
C GLU A 118 -18.87 -0.80 4.88
N ASN A 119 -18.91 -0.44 6.16
CA ASN A 119 -20.12 0.17 6.76
C ASN A 119 -20.34 1.62 6.31
N ASN A 120 -19.28 2.32 5.87
CA ASN A 120 -19.37 3.72 5.45
C ASN A 120 -18.51 3.98 4.21
N PRO A 121 -18.86 3.34 3.07
CA PRO A 121 -18.03 3.43 1.87
C PRO A 121 -18.05 4.83 1.28
N ILE A 122 -16.96 5.16 0.57
CA ILE A 122 -16.90 6.37 -0.26
C ILE A 122 -17.61 6.15 -1.59
N GLY A 123 -18.18 7.23 -2.15
CA GLY A 123 -18.92 7.16 -3.41
C GLY A 123 -18.05 7.08 -4.67
N LYS A 124 -16.77 7.50 -4.59
CA LYS A 124 -15.85 7.57 -5.74
C LYS A 124 -14.49 7.01 -5.38
N ALA A 125 -14.00 6.06 -6.17
CA ALA A 125 -12.65 5.54 -6.04
C ALA A 125 -11.58 6.60 -6.35
N LEU A 126 -10.42 6.47 -5.72
CA LEU A 126 -9.23 7.26 -6.07
C LEU A 126 -8.79 6.94 -7.50
N PRO A 127 -8.13 7.87 -8.20
CA PRO A 127 -7.46 7.53 -9.45
C PRO A 127 -6.38 6.49 -9.16
N GLY A 128 -6.56 5.28 -9.69
CA GLY A 128 -5.60 4.19 -9.54
C GLY A 128 -4.34 4.39 -10.38
N PHE A 129 -3.40 3.47 -10.28
CA PHE A 129 -2.23 3.45 -11.15
C PHE A 129 -2.65 3.08 -12.58
N LYS A 130 -1.90 3.60 -13.55
CA LYS A 130 -2.08 3.16 -14.94
C LYS A 130 -1.78 1.66 -15.04
N PRO A 131 -2.58 0.87 -15.77
CA PRO A 131 -2.28 -0.53 -16.00
C PRO A 131 -0.88 -0.69 -16.60
N SER A 132 -0.11 -1.64 -16.08
CA SER A 132 1.18 -1.97 -16.68
C SER A 132 0.96 -2.60 -18.05
N VAL A 133 1.66 -2.10 -19.05
CA VAL A 133 1.64 -2.66 -20.40
C VAL A 133 2.80 -3.64 -20.50
N PRO A 134 2.58 -4.91 -20.92
CA PRO A 134 3.67 -5.84 -21.16
C PRO A 134 4.63 -5.29 -22.21
N VAL A 135 5.92 -5.20 -21.85
CA VAL A 135 6.97 -4.71 -22.76
C VAL A 135 7.89 -5.82 -23.27
N VAL A 136 7.80 -7.01 -22.69
CA VAL A 136 8.57 -8.19 -23.08
C VAL A 136 7.62 -9.36 -23.28
N PHE A 137 7.78 -10.03 -24.40
CA PHE A 137 7.05 -11.25 -24.73
C PHE A 137 8.05 -12.38 -24.88
N CYS A 138 7.79 -13.53 -24.25
CA CYS A 138 8.61 -14.72 -24.41
C CYS A 138 7.71 -15.94 -24.65
N GLY A 139 8.18 -16.86 -25.46
CA GLY A 139 7.56 -18.17 -25.64
C GLY A 139 8.12 -19.16 -24.61
N LEU A 140 7.26 -19.84 -23.89
CA LEU A 140 7.66 -20.92 -22.98
C LEU A 140 7.38 -22.26 -23.68
N TYR A 141 8.44 -23.02 -23.97
CA TYR A 141 8.33 -24.34 -24.59
C TYR A 141 8.70 -25.41 -23.58
N LEU A 142 7.79 -26.34 -23.35
CA LEU A 142 8.06 -27.51 -22.53
C LEU A 142 8.71 -28.60 -23.42
N SER A 143 9.93 -29.02 -23.08
CA SER A 143 10.57 -30.17 -23.76
C SER A 143 10.14 -31.46 -23.09
N LEU A 144 9.51 -32.35 -23.84
CA LEU A 144 9.10 -33.67 -23.38
C LEU A 144 10.25 -34.71 -23.36
N ILE A 145 11.48 -34.30 -23.68
CA ILE A 145 12.63 -35.21 -23.81
C ILE A 145 13.29 -35.53 -22.46
N HIS A 146 12.91 -34.87 -21.37
CA HIS A 146 13.49 -35.05 -20.04
C HIS A 146 12.43 -35.38 -18.98
N ILE A 147 11.42 -36.18 -19.31
CA ILE A 147 10.55 -36.84 -18.33
C ILE A 147 10.97 -38.31 -18.22
#